data_40f4cfd3eeb2f9aad0fb635306109d0d
#
_entry.id   40f4cfd3eeb2f9aad0fb635306109d0d
#
_cell.length_a   1.000
_cell.length_b   1.000
_cell.length_c   1.000
_cell.angle_alpha   90.00
_cell.angle_beta   90.00
_cell.angle_gamma   90.00
#
_symmetry.space_group_name_H-M   'P 1'
#
loop_
_entity.id
_entity.type
_entity.pdbx_description
1 polymer ?
#
loop_
_entity_poly.entity_id
_entity_poly.type
_entity_poly.pdbx_seq_one_letter_code
_entity_poly.pdbx_strand_id
1 'polypeptide(L)'
;GKTTLSEALMYCSGNITKLGRVDHRNSFLDTFSLERDRGITIFSKQAVMKYNDTEFTLLDTPGHIDFSAEAERTLQVLDYAILVISGTNGVQSHTATLWKLLKRYNVPCFIFVNKMDLDGADKLAVMAQLRTNLDENCIDFTYRNTDAFRESVAVCDDKILEKFYETDSVENSDIVRAIKQRKIFPCMFGSALKLDGVREFIDCVDLYT
;
A
#
# COMPACT_ATOMS: atom_id res chain seq x y z
N GLY A 1 12.23 -0.58 3.15
CA GLY A 1 10.81 -0.22 3.17
C GLY A 1 9.95 -1.11 2.29
N LYS A 2 9.99 -0.96 0.96
CA LYS A 2 9.15 -1.75 0.02
C LYS A 2 9.48 -3.25 0.10
N THR A 3 10.71 -3.63 -0.18
CA THR A 3 11.16 -5.03 -0.11
C THR A 3 10.89 -5.65 1.26
N THR A 4 11.06 -4.89 2.35
CA THR A 4 10.73 -5.37 3.70
C THR A 4 9.22 -5.66 3.85
N LEU A 5 8.35 -4.81 3.27
CA LEU A 5 6.91 -5.05 3.26
C LEU A 5 6.55 -6.27 2.39
N SER A 6 7.16 -6.40 1.22
CA SER A 6 6.95 -7.57 0.34
C SER A 6 7.32 -8.88 1.04
N GLU A 7 8.46 -8.92 1.74
CA GLU A 7 8.88 -10.06 2.57
C GLU A 7 7.88 -10.32 3.71
N ALA A 8 7.44 -9.26 4.39
CA ALA A 8 6.48 -9.37 5.49
C ALA A 8 5.12 -9.91 5.02
N LEU A 9 4.62 -9.45 3.86
CA LEU A 9 3.40 -9.96 3.24
C LEU A 9 3.51 -11.45 2.92
N MET A 10 4.62 -11.88 2.29
CA MET A 10 4.87 -13.29 1.96
C MET A 10 5.00 -14.16 3.22
N TYR A 11 5.58 -13.62 4.30
CA TYR A 11 5.68 -14.33 5.58
C TYR A 11 4.32 -14.44 6.27
N CYS A 12 3.57 -13.34 6.38
CA CYS A 12 2.24 -13.34 7.03
C CYS A 12 1.22 -14.19 6.28
N SER A 13 1.37 -14.33 4.96
CA SER A 13 0.53 -15.20 4.14
C SER A 13 0.97 -16.68 4.17
N GLY A 14 2.08 -17.00 4.84
CA GLY A 14 2.61 -18.37 4.95
C GLY A 14 3.33 -18.88 3.70
N ASN A 15 3.60 -18.02 2.72
CA ASN A 15 4.30 -18.42 1.48
C ASN A 15 5.81 -18.57 1.68
N ILE A 16 6.38 -17.95 2.71
CA ILE A 16 7.77 -18.18 3.15
C ILE A 16 7.80 -18.50 4.65
N THR A 17 8.71 -19.37 5.05
CA THR A 17 8.85 -19.85 6.45
C THR A 17 9.84 -19.05 7.28
N LYS A 18 10.71 -18.27 6.63
CA LYS A 18 11.69 -17.41 7.28
C LYS A 18 11.61 -16.00 6.72
N LEU A 19 11.54 -15.03 7.62
CA LEU A 19 11.56 -13.62 7.25
C LEU A 19 12.99 -13.21 6.87
N GLY A 20 13.21 -12.85 5.60
CA GLY A 20 14.45 -12.23 5.15
C GLY A 20 14.53 -10.77 5.60
N ARG A 21 15.74 -10.25 5.79
CA ARG A 21 16.00 -8.84 6.11
C ARG A 21 16.96 -8.23 5.10
N VAL A 22 16.57 -7.11 4.52
CA VAL A 22 17.42 -6.34 3.61
C VAL A 22 18.71 -5.91 4.32
N ASP A 23 18.61 -5.49 5.60
CA ASP A 23 19.75 -5.08 6.42
C ASP A 23 20.76 -6.21 6.67
N HIS A 24 20.29 -7.45 6.70
CA HIS A 24 21.13 -8.65 6.88
C HIS A 24 21.52 -9.32 5.55
N ARG A 25 21.18 -8.71 4.39
CA ARG A 25 21.52 -9.21 3.04
C ARG A 25 21.01 -10.62 2.75
N ASN A 26 19.92 -11.05 3.40
CA ASN A 26 19.31 -12.37 3.25
C ASN A 26 17.85 -12.33 2.85
N SER A 27 17.40 -11.21 2.26
CA SER A 27 16.05 -11.07 1.71
C SER A 27 15.81 -12.08 0.59
N PHE A 28 14.66 -12.75 0.59
CA PHE A 28 14.26 -13.70 -0.45
C PHE A 28 14.18 -13.05 -1.84
N LEU A 29 13.75 -11.80 -1.89
CA LEU A 29 13.61 -11.04 -3.13
C LEU A 29 14.94 -10.43 -3.62
N ASP A 30 15.94 -10.17 -2.75
CA ASP A 30 17.21 -9.56 -3.14
C ASP A 30 18.24 -10.61 -3.55
N THR A 31 18.20 -11.04 -4.80
CA THR A 31 19.06 -12.12 -5.34
C THR A 31 20.37 -11.63 -5.95
N PHE A 32 20.45 -10.37 -6.40
CA PHE A 32 21.64 -9.80 -7.04
C PHE A 32 22.63 -9.22 -6.02
N SER A 33 23.93 -9.50 -6.20
CA SER A 33 24.99 -9.03 -5.31
C SER A 33 25.05 -7.50 -5.18
N LEU A 34 24.88 -6.78 -6.30
CA LEU A 34 24.85 -5.31 -6.34
C LEU A 34 23.70 -4.71 -5.52
N GLU A 35 22.54 -5.35 -5.50
CA GLU A 35 21.38 -4.91 -4.70
C GLU A 35 21.63 -5.16 -3.21
N ARG A 36 22.21 -6.32 -2.86
CA ARG A 36 22.57 -6.68 -1.49
C ARG A 36 23.63 -5.72 -0.93
N ASP A 37 24.63 -5.36 -1.73
CA ASP A 37 25.73 -4.49 -1.30
C ASP A 37 25.28 -3.04 -1.08
N ARG A 38 24.33 -2.56 -1.87
CA ARG A 38 23.79 -1.21 -1.76
C ARG A 38 22.53 -1.09 -0.89
N GLY A 39 21.89 -2.23 -0.55
CA GLY A 39 20.64 -2.26 0.21
C GLY A 39 19.46 -1.61 -0.54
N ILE A 40 19.47 -1.66 -1.89
CA ILE A 40 18.44 -1.07 -2.77
C ILE A 40 18.04 -2.08 -3.84
N THR A 41 16.77 -2.01 -4.27
CA THR A 41 16.25 -2.77 -5.41
C THR A 41 16.56 -2.02 -6.71
N ILE A 42 17.20 -2.69 -7.67
CA ILE A 42 17.58 -2.12 -8.97
C ILE A 42 16.63 -2.60 -10.08
N PHE A 43 16.24 -3.87 -10.04
CA PHE A 43 15.33 -4.49 -11.01
C PHE A 43 14.01 -4.86 -10.34
N SER A 44 12.92 -4.77 -11.08
CA SER A 44 11.62 -5.25 -10.61
C SER A 44 11.66 -6.77 -10.42
N LYS A 45 11.17 -7.22 -9.27
CA LYS A 45 11.16 -8.64 -8.91
C LYS A 45 9.74 -9.13 -8.74
N GLN A 46 9.50 -10.36 -9.15
CA GLN A 46 8.21 -11.00 -9.10
C GLN A 46 8.20 -12.12 -8.07
N ALA A 47 7.13 -12.18 -7.29
CA ALA A 47 6.80 -13.32 -6.44
C ALA A 47 5.31 -13.62 -6.50
N VAL A 48 4.97 -14.89 -6.54
CA VAL A 48 3.56 -15.33 -6.44
C VAL A 48 3.27 -15.64 -4.98
N MET A 49 2.15 -15.11 -4.48
CA MET A 49 1.70 -15.26 -3.11
C MET A 49 0.24 -15.69 -3.11
N LYS A 50 -0.07 -16.77 -2.38
CA LYS A 50 -1.45 -17.21 -2.14
C LYS A 50 -1.91 -16.75 -0.77
N TYR A 51 -3.08 -16.14 -0.71
CA TYR A 51 -3.71 -15.75 0.53
C TYR A 51 -5.23 -15.95 0.43
N ASN A 52 -5.81 -16.71 1.37
CA ASN A 52 -7.17 -17.21 1.27
C ASN A 52 -7.41 -17.89 -0.09
N ASP A 53 -8.43 -17.48 -0.84
CA ASP A 53 -8.74 -17.99 -2.17
C ASP A 53 -8.15 -17.15 -3.31
N THR A 54 -7.33 -16.13 -2.97
CA THR A 54 -6.75 -15.19 -3.92
C THR A 54 -5.27 -15.52 -4.19
N GLU A 55 -4.87 -15.45 -5.46
CA GLU A 55 -3.47 -15.51 -5.87
C GLU A 55 -3.00 -14.12 -6.28
N PHE A 56 -2.00 -13.61 -5.57
CA PHE A 56 -1.38 -12.32 -5.85
C PHE A 56 -0.04 -12.51 -6.54
N THR A 57 0.19 -11.80 -7.63
CA THR A 57 1.52 -11.62 -8.21
C THR A 57 2.11 -10.31 -7.71
N LEU A 58 3.04 -10.41 -6.77
CA LEU A 58 3.71 -9.27 -6.16
C LEU A 58 4.90 -8.82 -7.02
N LEU A 59 4.93 -7.56 -7.43
CA LEU A 59 6.03 -6.95 -8.16
C LEU A 59 6.74 -5.92 -7.26
N ASP A 60 7.93 -6.26 -6.74
CA ASP A 60 8.74 -5.31 -5.98
C ASP A 60 9.53 -4.41 -6.94
N THR A 61 9.24 -3.12 -6.91
CA THR A 61 9.76 -2.15 -7.86
C THR A 61 10.93 -1.34 -7.28
N PRO A 62 11.91 -0.92 -8.11
CA PRO A 62 12.95 0.00 -7.69
C PRO A 62 12.37 1.28 -7.09
N GLY A 63 12.98 1.76 -6.00
CA GLY A 63 12.52 2.93 -5.27
C GLY A 63 13.34 4.19 -5.48
N HIS A 64 14.45 4.11 -6.19
CA HIS A 64 15.31 5.26 -6.47
C HIS A 64 14.89 5.97 -7.75
N ILE A 65 15.11 7.30 -7.78
CA ILE A 65 14.78 8.16 -8.94
C ILE A 65 15.49 7.68 -10.20
N ASP A 66 16.72 7.16 -10.07
CA ASP A 66 17.54 6.68 -11.18
C ASP A 66 16.93 5.48 -11.93
N PHE A 67 15.94 4.79 -11.31
CA PHE A 67 15.25 3.63 -11.90
C PHE A 67 13.78 3.92 -12.23
N SER A 68 13.43 5.18 -12.46
CA SER A 68 12.05 5.60 -12.73
C SER A 68 11.46 4.96 -14.00
N ALA A 69 12.27 4.72 -15.03
CA ALA A 69 11.83 4.05 -16.26
C ALA A 69 11.40 2.59 -16.01
N GLU A 70 12.10 1.87 -15.13
CA GLU A 70 11.73 0.50 -14.73
C GLU A 70 10.43 0.49 -13.91
N ALA A 71 10.29 1.44 -12.99
CA ALA A 71 9.06 1.62 -12.23
C ALA A 71 7.88 1.95 -13.16
N GLU A 72 8.07 2.83 -14.14
CA GLU A 72 7.00 3.21 -15.09
C GLU A 72 6.55 2.04 -15.97
N ARG A 73 7.46 1.20 -16.44
CA ARG A 73 7.12 -0.03 -17.17
C ARG A 73 6.29 -0.99 -16.33
N THR A 74 6.65 -1.15 -15.06
CA THR A 74 5.91 -2.00 -14.13
C THR A 74 4.49 -1.49 -13.91
N LEU A 75 4.28 -0.17 -13.79
CA LEU A 75 2.96 0.42 -13.59
C LEU A 75 1.94 0.07 -14.69
N GLN A 76 2.40 -0.21 -15.92
CA GLN A 76 1.53 -0.52 -17.05
C GLN A 76 0.87 -1.90 -16.97
N VAL A 77 1.40 -2.79 -16.11
CA VAL A 77 0.91 -4.16 -15.96
C VAL A 77 0.26 -4.43 -14.59
N LEU A 78 0.14 -3.39 -13.74
CA LEU A 78 -0.46 -3.53 -12.42
C LEU A 78 -1.98 -3.43 -12.48
N ASP A 79 -2.65 -4.37 -11.80
CA ASP A 79 -4.07 -4.24 -11.46
C ASP A 79 -4.26 -3.27 -10.28
N TYR A 80 -3.34 -3.31 -9.31
CA TYR A 80 -3.31 -2.47 -8.13
C TYR A 80 -1.88 -2.10 -7.74
N ALA A 81 -1.70 -0.98 -7.09
CA ALA A 81 -0.43 -0.57 -6.51
C ALA A 81 -0.50 -0.48 -4.98
N ILE A 82 0.59 -0.81 -4.32
CA ILE A 82 0.81 -0.52 -2.90
C ILE A 82 1.86 0.59 -2.80
N LEU A 83 1.44 1.78 -2.42
CA LEU A 83 2.32 2.91 -2.18
C LEU A 83 2.84 2.87 -0.74
N VAL A 84 4.14 2.67 -0.55
CA VAL A 84 4.77 2.58 0.77
C VAL A 84 5.37 3.91 1.17
N ILE A 85 4.91 4.46 2.29
CA ILE A 85 5.32 5.76 2.83
C ILE A 85 5.96 5.55 4.20
N SER A 86 6.95 6.37 4.56
CA SER A 86 7.55 6.33 5.90
C SER A 86 6.72 7.16 6.88
N GLY A 87 6.38 6.59 8.03
CA GLY A 87 5.67 7.29 9.11
C GLY A 87 6.44 8.46 9.70
N THR A 88 7.78 8.43 9.63
CA THR A 88 8.64 9.51 10.13
C THR A 88 8.89 10.62 9.12
N ASN A 89 8.91 10.29 7.82
CA ASN A 89 9.26 11.24 6.76
C ASN A 89 8.04 11.77 5.99
N GLY A 90 6.90 11.09 6.11
CA GLY A 90 5.67 11.45 5.41
C GLY A 90 5.80 11.41 3.88
N VAL A 91 5.04 12.26 3.21
CA VAL A 91 5.00 12.37 1.76
C VAL A 91 6.21 13.15 1.25
N GLN A 92 7.08 12.48 0.50
CA GLN A 92 8.28 13.06 -0.11
C GLN A 92 8.05 13.39 -1.59
N SER A 93 8.94 14.19 -2.19
CA SER A 93 8.86 14.59 -3.62
C SER A 93 8.76 13.39 -4.57
N HIS A 94 9.51 12.33 -4.29
CA HIS A 94 9.45 11.09 -5.07
C HIS A 94 8.08 10.39 -4.95
N THR A 95 7.48 10.40 -3.78
CA THR A 95 6.12 9.88 -3.56
C THR A 95 5.10 10.62 -4.43
N ALA A 96 5.20 11.96 -4.47
CA ALA A 96 4.32 12.79 -5.30
C ALA A 96 4.50 12.49 -6.81
N THR A 97 5.72 12.20 -7.25
CA THR A 97 6.00 11.79 -8.64
C THR A 97 5.36 10.44 -8.97
N LEU A 98 5.53 9.44 -8.12
CA LEU A 98 4.89 8.13 -8.27
C LEU A 98 3.37 8.24 -8.26
N TRP A 99 2.80 9.09 -7.39
CA TRP A 99 1.37 9.34 -7.34
C TRP A 99 0.82 9.88 -8.66
N LYS A 100 1.53 10.84 -9.29
CA LYS A 100 1.16 11.35 -10.61
C LYS A 100 1.19 10.27 -11.69
N LEU A 101 2.19 9.38 -11.65
CA LEU A 101 2.26 8.24 -12.57
C LEU A 101 1.10 7.25 -12.34
N LEU A 102 0.80 6.88 -11.10
CA LEU A 102 -0.36 6.03 -10.77
C LEU A 102 -1.67 6.65 -11.27
N LYS A 103 -1.82 7.97 -11.14
CA LYS A 103 -2.98 8.69 -11.67
C LYS A 103 -3.02 8.66 -13.21
N ARG A 104 -1.88 8.89 -13.87
CA ARG A 104 -1.75 8.87 -15.33
C ARG A 104 -2.14 7.50 -15.94
N TYR A 105 -1.71 6.41 -15.29
CA TYR A 105 -2.00 5.04 -15.73
C TYR A 105 -3.31 4.48 -15.15
N ASN A 106 -4.06 5.29 -14.41
CA ASN A 106 -5.32 4.91 -13.76
C ASN A 106 -5.21 3.66 -12.87
N VAL A 107 -4.07 3.46 -12.20
CA VAL A 107 -3.83 2.29 -11.34
C VAL A 107 -4.46 2.54 -9.97
N PRO A 108 -5.40 1.70 -9.50
CA PRO A 108 -5.92 1.74 -8.13
C PRO A 108 -4.80 1.58 -7.11
N CYS A 109 -4.91 2.26 -5.96
CA CYS A 109 -3.79 2.32 -5.03
C CYS A 109 -4.23 2.14 -3.57
N PHE A 110 -3.56 1.21 -2.88
CA PHE A 110 -3.54 1.10 -1.42
C PHE A 110 -2.29 1.82 -0.88
N ILE A 111 -2.39 2.41 0.29
CA ILE A 111 -1.28 3.12 0.93
C ILE A 111 -0.92 2.41 2.23
N PHE A 112 0.35 2.00 2.38
CA PHE A 112 0.88 1.46 3.63
C PHE A 112 1.90 2.43 4.23
N VAL A 113 1.54 3.04 5.37
CA VAL A 113 2.44 3.91 6.13
C VAL A 113 3.27 3.03 7.06
N ASN A 114 4.52 2.83 6.66
CA ASN A 114 5.48 1.93 7.28
C ASN A 114 6.34 2.65 8.33
N LYS A 115 6.98 1.89 9.22
CA LYS A 115 7.89 2.41 10.26
C LYS A 115 7.17 3.23 11.33
N MET A 116 5.93 2.86 11.65
CA MET A 116 5.17 3.51 12.73
C MET A 116 5.72 3.20 14.13
N ASP A 117 6.64 2.26 14.24
CA ASP A 117 7.37 1.87 15.44
C ASP A 117 8.56 2.78 15.79
N LEU A 118 8.91 3.72 14.92
CA LEU A 118 10.04 4.63 15.12
C LEU A 118 9.60 5.92 15.82
N ASP A 119 10.49 6.46 16.64
CA ASP A 119 10.30 7.76 17.28
C ASP A 119 10.09 8.86 16.21
N GLY A 120 9.11 9.71 16.46
CA GLY A 120 8.73 10.79 15.53
C GLY A 120 7.71 10.37 14.47
N ALA A 121 7.25 9.11 14.44
CA ALA A 121 6.12 8.72 13.61
C ALA A 121 4.81 9.24 14.22
N ASP A 122 4.06 10.02 13.45
CA ASP A 122 2.78 10.61 13.86
C ASP A 122 1.70 10.29 12.81
N LYS A 123 0.75 9.43 13.20
CA LYS A 123 -0.34 8.99 12.35
C LYS A 123 -1.21 10.15 11.85
N LEU A 124 -1.56 11.08 12.73
CA LEU A 124 -2.43 12.21 12.37
C LEU A 124 -1.73 13.17 11.41
N ALA A 125 -0.46 13.49 11.69
CA ALA A 125 0.34 14.35 10.82
C ALA A 125 0.53 13.72 9.44
N VAL A 126 0.80 12.41 9.35
CA VAL A 126 0.94 11.71 8.07
C VAL A 126 -0.39 11.66 7.33
N MET A 127 -1.52 11.37 8.00
CA MET A 127 -2.85 11.40 7.34
C MET A 127 -3.16 12.77 6.76
N ALA A 128 -2.87 13.86 7.48
CA ALA A 128 -3.04 15.22 6.96
C ALA A 128 -2.20 15.46 5.70
N GLN A 129 -0.92 15.00 5.70
CA GLN A 129 -0.06 15.09 4.53
C GLN A 129 -0.57 14.26 3.34
N LEU A 130 -1.07 13.04 3.57
CA LEU A 130 -1.66 12.20 2.52
C LEU A 130 -2.81 12.91 1.84
N ARG A 131 -3.74 13.47 2.63
CA ARG A 131 -4.91 14.20 2.12
C ARG A 131 -4.52 15.46 1.36
N THR A 132 -3.54 16.22 1.86
CA THR A 132 -3.14 17.49 1.24
C THR A 132 -2.28 17.28 -0.01
N ASN A 133 -1.34 16.30 0.01
CA ASN A 133 -0.32 16.19 -1.03
C ASN A 133 -0.64 15.12 -2.08
N LEU A 134 -1.52 14.15 -1.78
CA LEU A 134 -1.90 13.09 -2.71
C LEU A 134 -3.36 13.23 -3.14
N ASP A 135 -4.31 12.99 -2.22
CA ASP A 135 -5.74 13.08 -2.51
C ASP A 135 -6.55 13.21 -1.22
N GLU A 136 -7.56 14.08 -1.20
CA GLU A 136 -8.46 14.28 -0.04
C GLU A 136 -9.19 12.99 0.37
N ASN A 137 -9.40 12.07 -0.56
CA ASN A 137 -10.05 10.78 -0.37
C ASN A 137 -9.10 9.68 0.13
N CYS A 138 -7.95 10.04 0.69
CA CYS A 138 -7.16 9.14 1.53
C CYS A 138 -7.90 8.89 2.83
N ILE A 139 -8.31 7.63 3.07
CA ILE A 139 -9.11 7.22 4.23
C ILE A 139 -8.33 6.22 5.07
N ASP A 140 -8.38 6.39 6.39
CA ASP A 140 -7.82 5.43 7.35
C ASP A 140 -8.69 4.18 7.44
N PHE A 141 -8.16 3.04 6.99
CA PHE A 141 -8.81 1.74 7.00
C PHE A 141 -8.46 0.88 8.22
N THR A 142 -7.81 1.45 9.24
CA THR A 142 -7.44 0.71 10.46
C THR A 142 -8.70 0.25 11.23
N TYR A 143 -9.74 1.08 11.31
CA TYR A 143 -10.96 0.81 12.06
C TYR A 143 -12.21 0.88 11.16
N ARG A 144 -12.42 -0.18 10.34
CA ARG A 144 -13.45 -0.23 9.30
C ARG A 144 -14.90 -0.41 9.82
N ASN A 145 -15.08 -0.75 11.08
CA ASN A 145 -16.40 -1.05 11.65
C ASN A 145 -16.99 0.13 12.45
N THR A 146 -16.53 1.35 12.21
CA THR A 146 -17.00 2.56 12.90
C THR A 146 -17.92 3.40 12.02
N ASP A 147 -18.83 4.16 12.64
CA ASP A 147 -19.69 5.12 11.93
C ASP A 147 -18.85 6.17 11.20
N ALA A 148 -17.84 6.71 11.87
CA ALA A 148 -16.89 7.67 11.28
C ALA A 148 -16.18 7.14 10.02
N PHE A 149 -15.89 5.84 9.96
CA PHE A 149 -15.36 5.21 8.75
C PHE A 149 -16.41 5.18 7.65
N ARG A 150 -17.64 4.73 7.94
CA ARG A 150 -18.74 4.67 6.96
C ARG A 150 -19.04 6.05 6.38
N GLU A 151 -19.13 7.08 7.22
CA GLU A 151 -19.31 8.46 6.80
C GLU A 151 -18.16 8.93 5.89
N SER A 152 -16.90 8.67 6.28
CA SER A 152 -15.74 9.07 5.48
C SER A 152 -15.69 8.40 4.11
N VAL A 153 -16.15 7.17 4.00
CA VAL A 153 -16.27 6.45 2.72
C VAL A 153 -17.44 7.01 1.88
N ALA A 154 -18.59 7.27 2.52
CA ALA A 154 -19.78 7.73 1.83
C ALA A 154 -19.55 9.06 1.11
N VAL A 155 -18.86 10.00 1.72
CA VAL A 155 -18.63 11.34 1.13
C VAL A 155 -17.67 11.33 -0.07
N CYS A 156 -16.98 10.22 -0.35
CA CYS A 156 -16.04 10.10 -1.47
C CYS A 156 -16.70 9.77 -2.81
N ASP A 157 -17.97 9.31 -2.80
CA ASP A 157 -18.69 8.91 -4.01
C ASP A 157 -20.19 9.20 -3.86
N ASP A 158 -20.77 9.99 -4.78
CA ASP A 158 -22.17 10.40 -4.72
C ASP A 158 -23.15 9.22 -4.61
N LYS A 159 -22.86 8.10 -5.31
CA LYS A 159 -23.74 6.91 -5.26
C LYS A 159 -23.68 6.19 -3.92
N ILE A 160 -22.49 6.18 -3.29
CA ILE A 160 -22.34 5.63 -1.94
C ILE A 160 -23.04 6.54 -0.94
N LEU A 161 -22.92 7.86 -1.11
CA LEU A 161 -23.55 8.85 -0.24
C LEU A 161 -25.09 8.77 -0.30
N GLU A 162 -25.68 8.69 -1.50
CA GLU A 162 -27.12 8.50 -1.67
C GLU A 162 -27.60 7.24 -0.95
N LYS A 163 -26.94 6.10 -1.18
CA LYS A 163 -27.26 4.82 -0.54
C LYS A 163 -27.09 4.87 0.98
N PHE A 164 -26.04 5.53 1.46
CA PHE A 164 -25.79 5.71 2.89
C PHE A 164 -26.90 6.50 3.58
N TYR A 165 -27.46 7.56 2.96
CA TYR A 165 -28.60 8.29 3.49
C TYR A 165 -29.88 7.44 3.57
N GLU A 166 -30.06 6.47 2.67
CA GLU A 166 -31.25 5.60 2.66
C GLU A 166 -31.12 4.43 3.64
N THR A 167 -29.92 3.86 3.80
CA THR A 167 -29.71 2.56 4.47
C THR A 167 -28.83 2.60 5.70
N ASP A 168 -28.20 3.74 5.99
CA ASP A 168 -27.16 3.91 7.04
C ASP A 168 -26.02 2.86 6.94
N SER A 169 -25.76 2.36 5.72
CA SER A 169 -24.80 1.31 5.48
C SER A 169 -23.92 1.57 4.25
N VAL A 170 -22.71 1.04 4.27
CA VAL A 170 -21.77 1.00 3.14
C VAL A 170 -21.39 -0.45 2.87
N GLU A 171 -21.61 -0.92 1.66
CA GLU A 171 -21.27 -2.28 1.27
C GLU A 171 -19.83 -2.41 0.78
N ASN A 172 -19.18 -3.56 1.02
CA ASN A 172 -17.84 -3.83 0.52
C ASN A 172 -17.75 -3.72 -1.01
N SER A 173 -18.78 -4.13 -1.73
CA SER A 173 -18.86 -4.01 -3.20
C SER A 173 -18.77 -2.55 -3.68
N ASP A 174 -19.36 -1.63 -2.93
CA ASP A 174 -19.29 -0.19 -3.23
C ASP A 174 -17.88 0.35 -2.99
N ILE A 175 -17.23 -0.10 -1.92
CA ILE A 175 -15.83 0.26 -1.61
C ILE A 175 -14.89 -0.28 -2.70
N VAL A 176 -15.03 -1.55 -3.09
CA VAL A 176 -14.23 -2.16 -4.18
C VAL A 176 -14.37 -1.35 -5.46
N ARG A 177 -15.62 -1.00 -5.85
CA ARG A 177 -15.86 -0.16 -7.03
C ARG A 177 -15.19 1.20 -6.91
N ALA A 178 -15.31 1.87 -5.77
CA ALA A 178 -14.73 3.19 -5.54
C ALA A 178 -13.19 3.17 -5.55
N ILE A 179 -12.55 2.13 -5.00
CA ILE A 179 -11.11 1.92 -5.08
C ILE A 179 -10.68 1.72 -6.53
N LYS A 180 -11.36 0.83 -7.28
CA LYS A 180 -11.07 0.58 -8.72
C LYS A 180 -11.21 1.85 -9.56
N GLN A 181 -12.15 2.71 -9.23
CA GLN A 181 -12.35 4.01 -9.89
C GLN A 181 -11.44 5.13 -9.37
N ARG A 182 -10.53 4.83 -8.45
CA ARG A 182 -9.63 5.80 -7.80
C ARG A 182 -10.37 6.95 -7.11
N LYS A 183 -11.53 6.68 -6.54
CA LYS A 183 -12.31 7.62 -5.71
C LYS A 183 -12.00 7.48 -4.22
N ILE A 184 -11.43 6.35 -3.81
CA ILE A 184 -11.02 6.06 -2.44
C ILE A 184 -9.61 5.46 -2.47
N PHE A 185 -8.79 5.87 -1.52
CA PHE A 185 -7.43 5.38 -1.33
C PHE A 185 -7.26 4.87 0.11
N PRO A 186 -7.35 3.53 0.31
CA PRO A 186 -7.19 2.94 1.62
C PRO A 186 -5.80 3.19 2.18
N CYS A 187 -5.74 3.76 3.40
CA CYS A 187 -4.51 4.01 4.13
C CYS A 187 -4.46 3.12 5.37
N MET A 188 -3.36 2.40 5.55
CA MET A 188 -3.11 1.60 6.74
C MET A 188 -1.72 1.88 7.30
N PHE A 189 -1.54 1.61 8.59
CA PHE A 189 -0.37 2.01 9.35
C PHE A 189 0.24 0.79 10.03
N GLY A 190 1.58 0.73 10.07
CA GLY A 190 2.24 -0.37 10.71
C GLY A 190 3.77 -0.34 10.64
N SER A 191 4.39 -1.46 10.98
CA SER A 191 5.81 -1.70 10.85
C SER A 191 6.07 -3.04 10.16
N ALA A 192 6.48 -3.00 8.91
CA ALA A 192 6.80 -4.20 8.15
C ALA A 192 7.95 -5.00 8.81
N LEU A 193 8.91 -4.32 9.47
CA LEU A 193 10.01 -4.96 10.17
C LEU A 193 9.56 -5.75 11.40
N LYS A 194 8.54 -5.24 12.10
CA LYS A 194 7.96 -5.87 13.30
C LYS A 194 6.72 -6.70 13.01
N LEU A 195 6.29 -6.78 11.74
CA LEU A 195 5.06 -7.43 11.27
C LEU A 195 3.77 -6.80 11.83
N ASP A 196 3.87 -5.60 12.40
CA ASP A 196 2.74 -4.88 12.97
C ASP A 196 1.88 -4.28 11.84
N GLY A 197 0.55 -4.51 11.88
CA GLY A 197 -0.41 -4.04 10.88
C GLY A 197 -0.29 -4.70 9.50
N VAL A 198 0.64 -5.66 9.29
CA VAL A 198 0.86 -6.28 7.97
C VAL A 198 -0.23 -7.31 7.65
N ARG A 199 -0.67 -8.10 8.64
CA ARG A 199 -1.76 -9.06 8.44
C ARG A 199 -3.08 -8.34 8.17
N GLU A 200 -3.39 -7.33 8.94
CA GLU A 200 -4.57 -6.49 8.75
C GLU A 200 -4.56 -5.79 7.38
N PHE A 201 -3.35 -5.44 6.90
CA PHE A 201 -3.18 -4.84 5.58
C PHE A 201 -3.44 -5.84 4.45
N ILE A 202 -2.93 -7.09 4.53
CA ILE A 202 -3.20 -8.09 3.50
C ILE A 202 -4.68 -8.50 3.51
N ASP A 203 -5.31 -8.61 4.70
CA ASP A 203 -6.76 -8.84 4.83
C ASP A 203 -7.56 -7.71 4.16
N CYS A 204 -7.10 -6.46 4.29
CA CYS A 204 -7.72 -5.32 3.63
C CYS A 204 -7.57 -5.38 2.11
N VAL A 205 -6.38 -5.72 1.61
CA VAL A 205 -6.13 -5.87 0.16
C VAL A 205 -6.96 -7.00 -0.40
N ASP A 206 -6.98 -8.17 0.23
CA ASP A 206 -7.75 -9.34 -0.21
C ASP A 206 -9.26 -9.06 -0.25
N LEU A 207 -9.79 -8.35 0.76
CA LEU A 207 -11.21 -8.02 0.84
C LEU A 207 -11.67 -7.02 -0.24
N TYR A 208 -10.79 -6.12 -0.68
CA TYR A 208 -11.17 -5.00 -1.53
C TYR A 208 -10.53 -5.01 -2.94
N THR A 209 -9.94 -6.13 -3.36
CA THR A 209 -9.48 -6.37 -4.73
C THR A 209 -10.33 -7.41 -5.45
#